data_a52063f59ce860c6b81202e7ae4ed0f5
#
_entry.id   a52063f59ce860c6b81202e7ae4ed0f5
#
_cell.length_a   1.000
_cell.length_b   1.000
_cell.length_c   1.000
_cell.angle_alpha   90.00
_cell.angle_beta   90.00
_cell.angle_gamma   90.00
#
_symmetry.space_group_name_H-M   'P 1'
#
loop_
_entity.id
_entity.type
_entity.pdbx_description
1 polymer ?
#
loop_
_entity_poly.entity_id
_entity_poly.type
_entity_poly.pdbx_seq_one_letter_code
_entity_poly.pdbx_strand_id
1 'polypeptide(L)'
;MPSLPQILLSDDSENTRAKVIGVYGILLVFNLAVWLWAIVAFHPYPLLMGTALLAYSLGLRHAVDADHIAAIDNVTRKLMQEGKRPVAVGLMFSLGHSTIVVLGSAGIAAAALALHYRVDAVRSVGGVIGTLISTLFLFAIAIVNLVVLRSVYSAFLRVRRGEPYVEEDFDMLLGNRGLLARLFRPMFNMITHSWHMYPLGILFGLGFDTATEIGVLGISAAEASKGLSLWSILVFPALFAAGMSLIDTTDSILMLGAYGWAFVKPIRKLYYNITITLVSVVVAFAVGGIEALGLVAEQFHLTGRFWDFVGRLNDNFGTLGYFIVGLFAVSWVISIAIYKWRKLDRFEVNV
;
A
#
# COMPACT_ATOMS: atom_id res chain seq x y z
N MET A 1 -25.90 -18.64 7.12
CA MET A 1 -25.62 -17.24 6.72
C MET A 1 -24.13 -17.01 6.89
N PRO A 2 -23.43 -16.42 5.91
CA PRO A 2 -22.02 -16.11 6.08
C PRO A 2 -21.83 -15.15 7.28
N SER A 3 -20.73 -15.30 8.02
CA SER A 3 -20.42 -14.43 9.15
C SER A 3 -20.08 -13.01 8.65
N LEU A 4 -20.29 -12.00 9.51
CA LEU A 4 -20.01 -10.59 9.16
C LEU A 4 -18.58 -10.39 8.61
N PRO A 5 -17.52 -11.01 9.17
CA PRO A 5 -16.18 -10.97 8.59
C PRO A 5 -16.10 -11.57 7.18
N GLN A 6 -16.81 -12.68 6.92
CA GLN A 6 -16.81 -13.31 5.59
C GLN A 6 -17.47 -12.42 4.54
N ILE A 7 -18.52 -11.69 4.92
CA ILE A 7 -19.19 -10.73 4.02
C ILE A 7 -18.26 -9.53 3.71
N LEU A 8 -17.61 -8.98 4.73
CA LEU A 8 -16.75 -7.80 4.59
C LEU A 8 -15.46 -8.08 3.81
N LEU A 9 -14.93 -9.30 3.94
CA LEU A 9 -13.69 -9.74 3.27
C LEU A 9 -13.96 -10.39 1.91
N SER A 10 -15.23 -10.61 1.52
CA SER A 10 -15.52 -11.11 0.19
C SER A 10 -15.29 -10.05 -0.87
N ASP A 11 -14.63 -10.42 -1.96
CA ASP A 11 -14.34 -9.53 -3.09
C ASP A 11 -15.44 -9.54 -4.16
N ASP A 12 -16.62 -10.07 -3.83
CA ASP A 12 -17.77 -10.11 -4.73
C ASP A 12 -18.31 -8.72 -5.02
N SER A 13 -18.93 -8.56 -6.19
CA SER A 13 -19.55 -7.30 -6.59
C SER A 13 -20.84 -6.96 -5.82
N GLU A 14 -21.42 -7.95 -5.16
CA GLU A 14 -22.65 -7.77 -4.39
C GLU A 14 -22.42 -6.90 -3.13
N ASN A 15 -23.35 -5.98 -2.90
CA ASN A 15 -23.38 -5.14 -1.69
C ASN A 15 -22.10 -4.33 -1.40
N THR A 16 -21.34 -3.92 -2.42
CA THR A 16 -20.10 -3.12 -2.25
C THR A 16 -20.30 -1.92 -1.31
N ARG A 17 -21.44 -1.20 -1.43
CA ARG A 17 -21.75 -0.05 -0.55
C ARG A 17 -21.89 -0.46 0.92
N ALA A 18 -22.53 -1.58 1.19
CA ALA A 18 -22.68 -2.09 2.55
C ALA A 18 -21.33 -2.54 3.14
N LYS A 19 -20.45 -3.14 2.30
CA LYS A 19 -19.09 -3.51 2.69
C LYS A 19 -18.26 -2.28 3.03
N VAL A 20 -18.31 -1.23 2.21
CA VAL A 20 -17.63 0.05 2.50
C VAL A 20 -18.10 0.65 3.82
N ILE A 21 -19.41 0.72 4.05
CA ILE A 21 -19.98 1.22 5.31
C ILE A 21 -19.52 0.34 6.49
N GLY A 22 -19.53 -0.98 6.34
CA GLY A 22 -19.08 -1.91 7.38
C GLY A 22 -17.60 -1.75 7.71
N VAL A 23 -16.73 -1.62 6.72
CA VAL A 23 -15.29 -1.40 6.91
C VAL A 23 -15.03 -0.08 7.61
N TYR A 24 -15.65 1.03 7.19
CA TYR A 24 -15.53 2.29 7.91
C TYR A 24 -16.13 2.25 9.31
N GLY A 25 -17.21 1.48 9.53
CA GLY A 25 -17.76 1.24 10.86
C GLY A 25 -16.74 0.57 11.79
N ILE A 26 -16.04 -0.47 11.31
CA ILE A 26 -14.95 -1.13 12.04
C ILE A 26 -13.81 -0.16 12.33
N LEU A 27 -13.38 0.60 11.33
CA LEU A 27 -12.30 1.58 11.48
C LEU A 27 -12.67 2.66 12.51
N LEU A 28 -13.89 3.17 12.48
CA LEU A 28 -14.36 4.15 13.45
C LEU A 28 -14.34 3.59 14.86
N VAL A 29 -14.89 2.38 15.05
CA VAL A 29 -14.90 1.70 16.37
C VAL A 29 -13.46 1.46 16.84
N PHE A 30 -12.56 1.01 15.95
CA PHE A 30 -11.15 0.78 16.27
C PHE A 30 -10.47 2.09 16.69
N ASN A 31 -10.63 3.17 15.93
CA ASN A 31 -10.07 4.48 16.26
C ASN A 31 -10.60 4.99 17.61
N LEU A 32 -11.91 4.94 17.83
CA LEU A 32 -12.51 5.37 19.09
C LEU A 32 -12.02 4.54 20.28
N ALA A 33 -11.92 3.22 20.11
CA ALA A 33 -11.45 2.33 21.17
C ALA A 33 -9.98 2.60 21.55
N VAL A 34 -9.11 2.83 20.56
CA VAL A 34 -7.69 3.11 20.82
C VAL A 34 -7.51 4.50 21.43
N TRP A 35 -8.26 5.51 21.00
CA TRP A 35 -8.24 6.83 21.64
C TRP A 35 -8.80 6.77 23.06
N LEU A 36 -9.85 6.02 23.31
CA LEU A 36 -10.37 5.81 24.67
C LEU A 36 -9.32 5.12 25.55
N TRP A 37 -8.63 4.10 25.01
CA TRP A 37 -7.51 3.47 25.70
C TRP A 37 -6.39 4.46 26.02
N ALA A 38 -6.01 5.34 25.09
CA ALA A 38 -5.04 6.39 25.33
C ALA A 38 -5.46 7.32 26.46
N ILE A 39 -6.71 7.80 26.47
CA ILE A 39 -7.26 8.68 27.50
C ILE A 39 -7.19 8.02 28.87
N VAL A 40 -7.62 6.77 28.97
CA VAL A 40 -7.62 6.00 30.23
C VAL A 40 -6.18 5.72 30.71
N ALA A 41 -5.30 5.28 29.81
CA ALA A 41 -3.92 4.92 30.16
C ALA A 41 -3.10 6.17 30.55
N PHE A 42 -3.34 7.33 29.93
CA PHE A 42 -2.56 8.54 30.14
C PHE A 42 -3.22 9.57 31.04
N HIS A 43 -4.41 9.27 31.61
CA HIS A 43 -5.06 10.14 32.57
C HIS A 43 -4.11 10.63 33.70
N PRO A 44 -3.23 9.77 34.27
CA PRO A 44 -2.25 10.22 35.26
C PRO A 44 -1.04 10.99 34.67
N TYR A 45 -0.88 10.98 33.34
CA TYR A 45 0.28 11.52 32.63
C TYR A 45 -0.14 12.41 31.46
N PRO A 46 -0.71 13.62 31.68
CA PRO A 46 -1.29 14.45 30.62
C PRO A 46 -0.32 14.80 29.46
N LEU A 47 0.98 14.87 29.73
CA LEU A 47 2.00 15.15 28.71
C LEU A 47 2.09 14.02 27.68
N LEU A 48 1.77 12.77 28.04
CA LEU A 48 1.76 11.63 27.11
C LEU A 48 0.65 11.71 26.08
N MET A 49 -0.39 12.53 26.29
CA MET A 49 -1.39 12.78 25.26
C MET A 49 -0.82 13.49 24.03
N GLY A 50 0.16 14.35 24.20
CA GLY A 50 0.91 14.95 23.09
C GLY A 50 1.70 13.89 22.30
N THR A 51 2.35 12.99 23.01
CA THR A 51 3.07 11.84 22.41
C THR A 51 2.11 10.87 21.73
N ALA A 52 0.92 10.65 22.29
CA ALA A 52 -0.15 9.85 21.69
C ALA A 52 -0.63 10.45 20.35
N LEU A 53 -0.86 11.78 20.33
CA LEU A 53 -1.22 12.50 19.11
C LEU A 53 -0.10 12.41 18.06
N LEU A 54 1.15 12.50 18.48
CA LEU A 54 2.31 12.31 17.59
C LEU A 54 2.32 10.91 16.99
N ALA A 55 2.17 9.86 17.80
CA ALA A 55 2.13 8.47 17.32
C ALA A 55 1.00 8.25 16.30
N TYR A 56 -0.20 8.78 16.56
CA TYR A 56 -1.32 8.72 15.61
C TYR A 56 -1.00 9.46 14.31
N SER A 57 -0.41 10.66 14.41
CA SER A 57 -0.02 11.46 13.25
C SER A 57 1.07 10.79 12.41
N LEU A 58 2.01 10.08 13.06
CA LEU A 58 3.00 9.26 12.37
C LEU A 58 2.33 8.14 11.57
N GLY A 59 1.30 7.49 12.12
CA GLY A 59 0.51 6.49 11.40
C GLY A 59 -0.23 7.05 10.19
N LEU A 60 -0.91 8.20 10.34
CA LEU A 60 -1.55 8.90 9.22
C LEU A 60 -0.55 9.23 8.11
N ARG A 61 0.64 9.69 8.49
CA ARG A 61 1.69 10.05 7.55
C ARG A 61 2.30 8.81 6.86
N HIS A 62 2.52 7.74 7.60
CA HIS A 62 3.13 6.52 7.08
C HIS A 62 2.27 5.88 5.97
N ALA A 63 0.96 5.87 6.12
CA ALA A 63 0.05 5.39 5.08
C ALA A 63 0.16 6.14 3.74
N VAL A 64 0.77 7.32 3.72
CA VAL A 64 1.03 8.11 2.50
C VAL A 64 2.45 7.84 1.97
N ASP A 65 3.18 6.89 2.52
CA ASP A 65 4.48 6.50 1.98
C ASP A 65 4.32 5.81 0.61
N ALA A 66 5.32 6.00 -0.22
CA ALA A 66 5.23 5.68 -1.65
C ALA A 66 5.00 4.20 -1.94
N ASP A 67 5.58 3.33 -1.14
CA ASP A 67 5.48 1.88 -1.23
C ASP A 67 4.07 1.38 -0.86
N HIS A 68 3.43 1.97 0.18
CA HIS A 68 2.05 1.70 0.56
C HIS A 68 1.09 2.00 -0.59
N ILE A 69 1.17 3.24 -1.12
CA ILE A 69 0.31 3.68 -2.23
C ILE A 69 0.53 2.79 -3.45
N ALA A 70 1.80 2.50 -3.79
CA ALA A 70 2.12 1.66 -4.94
C ALA A 70 1.60 0.22 -4.78
N ALA A 71 1.75 -0.39 -3.60
CA ALA A 71 1.29 -1.75 -3.33
C ALA A 71 -0.25 -1.84 -3.37
N ILE A 72 -0.94 -0.93 -2.67
CA ILE A 72 -2.40 -0.88 -2.58
C ILE A 72 -3.03 -0.61 -3.94
N ASP A 73 -2.52 0.38 -4.70
CA ASP A 73 -3.01 0.71 -6.04
C ASP A 73 -2.92 -0.49 -6.98
N ASN A 74 -1.73 -1.08 -7.07
CA ASN A 74 -1.48 -2.17 -8.01
C ASN A 74 -2.35 -3.40 -7.72
N VAL A 75 -2.53 -3.77 -6.45
CA VAL A 75 -3.38 -4.91 -6.07
C VAL A 75 -4.86 -4.60 -6.25
N THR A 76 -5.32 -3.42 -5.84
CA THR A 76 -6.72 -3.00 -6.04
C THR A 76 -7.08 -3.05 -7.52
N ARG A 77 -6.23 -2.49 -8.38
CA ARG A 77 -6.42 -2.50 -9.82
C ARG A 77 -6.42 -3.91 -10.42
N LYS A 78 -5.48 -4.77 -10.00
CA LYS A 78 -5.43 -6.17 -10.43
C LYS A 78 -6.72 -6.91 -10.14
N LEU A 79 -7.18 -6.88 -8.88
CA LEU A 79 -8.39 -7.57 -8.47
C LEU A 79 -9.65 -7.04 -9.20
N MET A 80 -9.68 -5.73 -9.48
CA MET A 80 -10.75 -5.14 -10.27
C MET A 80 -10.71 -5.54 -11.75
N GLN A 81 -9.53 -5.74 -12.33
CA GLN A 81 -9.38 -6.28 -13.68
C GLN A 81 -9.90 -7.73 -13.76
N GLU A 82 -9.79 -8.49 -12.67
CA GLU A 82 -10.39 -9.83 -12.50
C GLU A 82 -11.91 -9.79 -12.23
N GLY A 83 -12.56 -8.63 -12.32
CA GLY A 83 -14.00 -8.47 -12.10
C GLY A 83 -14.42 -8.39 -10.62
N LYS A 84 -13.49 -8.36 -9.70
CA LYS A 84 -13.75 -8.28 -8.25
C LYS A 84 -13.99 -6.85 -7.77
N ARG A 85 -14.49 -6.71 -6.53
CA ARG A 85 -14.67 -5.42 -5.83
C ARG A 85 -13.96 -5.46 -4.49
N PRO A 86 -12.61 -5.31 -4.48
CA PRO A 86 -11.77 -5.52 -3.32
C PRO A 86 -11.81 -4.30 -2.37
N VAL A 87 -12.78 -4.26 -1.46
CA VAL A 87 -12.96 -3.15 -0.50
C VAL A 87 -11.92 -3.19 0.62
N ALA A 88 -11.39 -4.38 0.96
CA ALA A 88 -10.58 -4.59 2.14
C ALA A 88 -9.05 -4.59 1.89
N VAL A 89 -8.58 -4.24 0.70
CA VAL A 89 -7.16 -4.28 0.32
C VAL A 89 -6.31 -3.43 1.27
N GLY A 90 -6.63 -2.14 1.41
CA GLY A 90 -5.90 -1.23 2.30
C GLY A 90 -5.99 -1.64 3.77
N LEU A 91 -7.19 -2.07 4.24
CA LEU A 91 -7.38 -2.54 5.60
C LEU A 91 -6.50 -3.76 5.91
N MET A 92 -6.48 -4.77 5.04
CA MET A 92 -5.69 -5.97 5.25
C MET A 92 -4.19 -5.68 5.21
N PHE A 93 -3.75 -4.84 4.29
CA PHE A 93 -2.36 -4.43 4.20
C PHE A 93 -1.90 -3.73 5.49
N SER A 94 -2.64 -2.70 5.92
CA SER A 94 -2.30 -1.93 7.11
C SER A 94 -2.35 -2.77 8.40
N LEU A 95 -3.29 -3.70 8.53
CA LEU A 95 -3.34 -4.62 9.68
C LEU A 95 -2.14 -5.56 9.71
N GLY A 96 -1.73 -6.09 8.56
CA GLY A 96 -0.52 -6.91 8.45
C GLY A 96 0.73 -6.14 8.84
N HIS A 97 0.91 -4.96 8.27
CA HIS A 97 2.02 -4.05 8.56
C HIS A 97 2.05 -3.65 10.05
N SER A 98 0.91 -3.22 10.59
CA SER A 98 0.77 -2.85 12.01
C SER A 98 1.10 -4.00 12.97
N THR A 99 0.87 -5.25 12.57
CA THR A 99 1.22 -6.41 13.39
C THR A 99 2.71 -6.41 13.72
N ILE A 100 3.57 -6.12 12.73
CA ILE A 100 5.02 -6.03 12.94
C ILE A 100 5.38 -4.83 13.80
N VAL A 101 4.77 -3.67 13.57
CA VAL A 101 5.03 -2.46 14.36
C VAL A 101 4.64 -2.66 15.83
N VAL A 102 3.49 -3.29 16.10
CA VAL A 102 3.04 -3.61 17.46
C VAL A 102 3.96 -4.63 18.12
N LEU A 103 4.31 -5.72 17.44
CA LEU A 103 5.22 -6.74 17.96
C LEU A 103 6.62 -6.17 18.18
N GLY A 104 7.13 -5.35 17.27
CA GLY A 104 8.40 -4.66 17.40
C GLY A 104 8.42 -3.73 18.60
N SER A 105 7.38 -2.89 18.77
CA SER A 105 7.23 -2.01 19.93
C SER A 105 7.16 -2.78 21.25
N ALA A 106 6.39 -3.87 21.28
CA ALA A 106 6.30 -4.74 22.47
C ALA A 106 7.66 -5.39 22.79
N GLY A 107 8.36 -5.91 21.78
CA GLY A 107 9.68 -6.51 21.92
C GLY A 107 10.73 -5.52 22.42
N ILE A 108 10.75 -4.31 21.86
CA ILE A 108 11.67 -3.24 22.28
C ILE A 108 11.36 -2.79 23.70
N ALA A 109 10.07 -2.60 24.03
CA ALA A 109 9.69 -2.23 25.39
C ALA A 109 10.05 -3.32 26.42
N ALA A 110 9.82 -4.59 26.11
CA ALA A 110 10.24 -5.72 26.94
C ALA A 110 11.75 -5.82 27.08
N ALA A 111 12.51 -5.59 25.99
CA ALA A 111 13.97 -5.58 26.00
C ALA A 111 14.54 -4.39 26.76
N ALA A 112 13.95 -3.20 26.66
CA ALA A 112 14.33 -2.01 27.42
C ALA A 112 14.16 -2.23 28.93
N LEU A 113 13.14 -3.02 29.32
CA LEU A 113 12.94 -3.41 30.71
C LEU A 113 13.90 -4.51 31.16
N ALA A 114 14.46 -5.33 30.25
CA ALA A 114 15.27 -6.52 30.57
C ALA A 114 16.77 -6.40 30.22
N LEU A 115 17.15 -5.69 29.11
CA LEU A 115 18.53 -5.72 28.61
C LEU A 115 18.84 -4.58 27.63
N HIS A 116 19.80 -3.75 27.93
CA HIS A 116 20.22 -2.59 27.13
C HIS A 116 20.94 -2.87 25.79
N TYR A 117 21.21 -4.10 25.32
CA TYR A 117 22.29 -4.34 24.33
C TYR A 117 22.00 -5.20 23.09
N ARG A 118 20.75 -5.65 22.80
CA ARG A 118 20.49 -6.55 21.63
C ARG A 118 19.49 -6.08 20.59
N VAL A 119 18.97 -4.88 20.69
CA VAL A 119 17.90 -4.39 19.81
C VAL A 119 18.41 -4.04 18.41
N ASP A 120 19.65 -3.53 18.29
CA ASP A 120 20.19 -3.04 17.02
C ASP A 120 20.43 -4.16 15.98
N ALA A 121 20.83 -5.36 16.41
CA ALA A 121 21.08 -6.47 15.50
C ALA A 121 19.79 -7.02 14.85
N VAL A 122 18.69 -7.11 15.61
CA VAL A 122 17.40 -7.55 15.09
C VAL A 122 16.82 -6.51 14.11
N ARG A 123 17.01 -5.25 14.41
CA ARG A 123 16.56 -4.13 13.58
C ARG A 123 17.30 -4.07 12.24
N SER A 124 18.63 -4.22 12.23
CA SER A 124 19.42 -4.14 10.99
C SER A 124 19.07 -5.27 10.02
N VAL A 125 18.95 -6.51 10.52
CA VAL A 125 18.59 -7.67 9.68
C VAL A 125 17.14 -7.57 9.20
N GLY A 126 16.21 -7.18 10.07
CA GLY A 126 14.79 -6.99 9.72
C GLY A 126 14.61 -5.91 8.65
N GLY A 127 15.33 -4.77 8.76
CA GLY A 127 15.33 -3.69 7.79
C GLY A 127 15.75 -4.17 6.39
N VAL A 128 16.90 -4.83 6.31
CA VAL A 128 17.41 -5.37 5.02
C VAL A 128 16.40 -6.35 4.38
N ILE A 129 15.85 -7.28 5.16
CA ILE A 129 14.90 -8.28 4.64
C ILE A 129 13.62 -7.61 4.16
N GLY A 130 13.04 -6.69 4.94
CA GLY A 130 11.82 -6.00 4.59
C GLY A 130 11.97 -5.14 3.33
N THR A 131 13.03 -4.31 3.27
CA THR A 131 13.31 -3.49 2.08
C THR A 131 13.55 -4.35 0.84
N LEU A 132 14.24 -5.49 0.96
CA LEU A 132 14.40 -6.42 -0.16
C LEU A 132 13.06 -6.98 -0.63
N ILE A 133 12.17 -7.37 0.28
CA ILE A 133 10.85 -7.92 -0.05
C ILE A 133 9.99 -6.85 -0.71
N SER A 134 9.92 -5.64 -0.15
CA SER A 134 9.21 -4.50 -0.72
C SER A 134 9.70 -4.20 -2.14
N THR A 135 11.00 -3.98 -2.29
CA THR A 135 11.66 -3.72 -3.57
C THR A 135 11.37 -4.80 -4.62
N LEU A 136 11.54 -6.08 -4.26
CA LEU A 136 11.29 -7.20 -5.17
C LEU A 136 9.81 -7.27 -5.57
N PHE A 137 8.90 -7.03 -4.63
CA PHE A 137 7.47 -7.01 -4.90
C PHE A 137 7.09 -5.87 -5.86
N LEU A 138 7.59 -4.65 -5.61
CA LEU A 138 7.33 -3.50 -6.48
C LEU A 138 7.86 -3.72 -7.89
N PHE A 139 9.08 -4.25 -8.04
CA PHE A 139 9.62 -4.59 -9.37
C PHE A 139 8.84 -5.71 -10.05
N ALA A 140 8.43 -6.75 -9.32
CA ALA A 140 7.62 -7.83 -9.87
C ALA A 140 6.30 -7.29 -10.43
N ILE A 141 5.58 -6.48 -9.63
CA ILE A 141 4.34 -5.83 -10.06
C ILE A 141 4.57 -4.89 -11.25
N ALA A 142 5.63 -4.08 -11.23
CA ALA A 142 5.96 -3.17 -12.32
C ALA A 142 6.20 -3.92 -13.64
N ILE A 143 6.93 -5.04 -13.61
CA ILE A 143 7.19 -5.87 -14.79
C ILE A 143 5.91 -6.50 -15.32
N VAL A 144 5.07 -7.07 -14.43
CA VAL A 144 3.78 -7.64 -14.84
C VAL A 144 2.89 -6.57 -15.46
N ASN A 145 2.78 -5.40 -14.82
CA ASN A 145 2.02 -4.27 -15.33
C ASN A 145 2.53 -3.76 -16.69
N LEU A 146 3.85 -3.80 -16.92
CA LEU A 146 4.44 -3.46 -18.22
C LEU A 146 3.99 -4.43 -19.33
N VAL A 147 3.91 -5.72 -19.03
CA VAL A 147 3.39 -6.74 -19.96
C VAL A 147 1.91 -6.49 -20.25
N VAL A 148 1.11 -6.24 -19.21
CA VAL A 148 -0.31 -5.89 -19.33
C VAL A 148 -0.50 -4.62 -20.16
N LEU A 149 0.28 -3.56 -19.87
CA LEU A 149 0.24 -2.30 -20.60
C LEU A 149 0.45 -2.51 -22.10
N ARG A 150 1.45 -3.32 -22.47
CA ARG A 150 1.73 -3.63 -23.88
C ARG A 150 0.56 -4.37 -24.54
N SER A 151 -0.10 -5.28 -23.83
CA SER A 151 -1.24 -6.02 -24.35
C SER A 151 -2.47 -5.13 -24.49
N VAL A 152 -2.82 -4.37 -23.45
CA VAL A 152 -3.96 -3.44 -23.47
C VAL A 152 -3.77 -2.37 -24.56
N TYR A 153 -2.55 -1.88 -24.75
CA TYR A 153 -2.22 -0.95 -25.83
C TYR A 153 -2.43 -1.57 -27.21
N SER A 154 -2.02 -2.83 -27.40
CA SER A 154 -2.27 -3.57 -28.65
C SER A 154 -3.76 -3.78 -28.91
N ALA A 155 -4.54 -4.13 -27.88
CA ALA A 155 -5.99 -4.26 -27.97
C ALA A 155 -6.66 -2.92 -28.32
N PHE A 156 -6.23 -1.84 -27.69
CA PHE A 156 -6.72 -0.49 -28.01
C PHE A 156 -6.49 -0.10 -29.47
N LEU A 157 -5.30 -0.42 -30.00
CA LEU A 157 -5.00 -0.14 -31.42
C LEU A 157 -5.85 -0.98 -32.37
N ARG A 158 -6.14 -2.26 -32.04
CA ARG A 158 -7.05 -3.13 -32.83
C ARG A 158 -8.46 -2.56 -32.87
N VAL A 159 -9.03 -2.26 -31.69
CA VAL A 159 -10.38 -1.67 -31.57
C VAL A 159 -10.47 -0.34 -32.33
N ARG A 160 -9.43 0.51 -32.25
CA ARG A 160 -9.38 1.76 -33.01
C ARG A 160 -9.37 1.56 -34.53
N ARG A 161 -8.91 0.40 -35.02
CA ARG A 161 -8.96 0.02 -36.44
C ARG A 161 -10.28 -0.59 -36.88
N GLY A 162 -11.26 -0.71 -35.96
CA GLY A 162 -12.57 -1.30 -36.21
C GLY A 162 -12.65 -2.82 -36.01
N GLU A 163 -11.61 -3.43 -35.45
CA GLU A 163 -11.64 -4.84 -35.07
C GLU A 163 -12.55 -5.06 -33.85
N PRO A 164 -13.26 -6.20 -33.75
CA PRO A 164 -14.10 -6.48 -32.60
C PRO A 164 -13.28 -6.53 -31.31
N TYR A 165 -13.88 -6.04 -30.20
CA TYR A 165 -13.28 -6.15 -28.89
C TYR A 165 -13.40 -7.59 -28.38
N VAL A 166 -12.26 -8.23 -28.18
CA VAL A 166 -12.18 -9.53 -27.51
C VAL A 166 -11.58 -9.29 -26.13
N GLU A 167 -12.33 -9.65 -25.09
CA GLU A 167 -11.81 -9.61 -23.72
C GLU A 167 -10.79 -10.74 -23.59
N GLU A 168 -9.50 -10.41 -23.76
CA GLU A 168 -8.43 -11.38 -23.58
C GLU A 168 -8.30 -11.66 -22.08
N ASP A 169 -8.40 -12.94 -21.71
CA ASP A 169 -8.25 -13.38 -20.35
C ASP A 169 -6.83 -13.03 -19.87
N PHE A 170 -6.71 -12.37 -18.72
CA PHE A 170 -5.43 -11.89 -18.15
C PHE A 170 -4.42 -13.04 -17.99
N ASP A 171 -4.91 -14.23 -17.65
CA ASP A 171 -4.09 -15.44 -17.54
C ASP A 171 -3.52 -15.91 -18.89
N MET A 172 -4.24 -15.69 -20.01
CA MET A 172 -3.77 -16.03 -21.35
C MET A 172 -2.64 -15.08 -21.80
N LEU A 173 -2.70 -13.81 -21.38
CA LEU A 173 -1.68 -12.80 -21.68
C LEU A 173 -0.35 -13.07 -20.98
N LEU A 174 -0.40 -13.50 -19.71
CA LEU A 174 0.78 -13.87 -18.92
C LEU A 174 1.34 -15.23 -19.32
N GLY A 175 0.50 -16.16 -19.80
CA GLY A 175 0.88 -17.53 -20.12
C GLY A 175 1.86 -17.67 -21.28
N ASN A 176 1.84 -16.76 -22.25
CA ASN A 176 2.50 -16.93 -23.54
C ASN A 176 3.73 -16.06 -23.82
N ARG A 177 4.14 -15.14 -22.95
CA ARG A 177 5.15 -14.12 -23.32
C ARG A 177 6.21 -13.88 -22.24
N GLY A 178 7.36 -14.53 -22.39
CA GLY A 178 8.63 -14.16 -21.78
C GLY A 178 8.98 -14.87 -20.47
N LEU A 179 10.30 -15.06 -20.28
CA LEU A 179 10.89 -15.76 -19.14
C LEU A 179 10.64 -15.01 -17.82
N LEU A 180 10.65 -13.67 -17.85
CA LEU A 180 10.37 -12.81 -16.70
C LEU A 180 8.92 -12.90 -16.23
N ALA A 181 7.95 -12.92 -17.16
CA ALA A 181 6.55 -13.11 -16.81
C ALA A 181 6.30 -14.47 -16.14
N ARG A 182 7.01 -15.54 -16.56
CA ARG A 182 6.96 -16.87 -15.92
C ARG A 182 7.54 -16.85 -14.51
N LEU A 183 8.61 -16.11 -14.28
CA LEU A 183 9.28 -16.05 -12.97
C LEU A 183 8.42 -15.30 -11.93
N PHE A 184 7.79 -14.19 -12.32
CA PHE A 184 7.01 -13.35 -11.41
C PHE A 184 5.53 -13.72 -11.34
N ARG A 185 5.01 -14.53 -12.28
CA ARG A 185 3.63 -15.04 -12.28
C ARG A 185 3.21 -15.69 -10.95
N PRO A 186 4.02 -16.55 -10.29
CA PRO A 186 3.64 -17.12 -9.01
C PRO A 186 3.37 -16.07 -7.93
N MET A 187 4.24 -15.05 -7.79
CA MET A 187 4.08 -13.97 -6.82
C MET A 187 2.78 -13.19 -7.06
N PHE A 188 2.50 -12.85 -8.32
CA PHE A 188 1.31 -12.08 -8.67
C PHE A 188 0.03 -12.91 -8.52
N ASN A 189 0.07 -14.20 -8.88
CA ASN A 189 -1.05 -15.13 -8.71
C ASN A 189 -1.34 -15.47 -7.25
N MET A 190 -0.40 -15.28 -6.34
CA MET A 190 -0.63 -15.47 -4.90
C MET A 190 -1.66 -14.48 -4.35
N ILE A 191 -1.79 -13.27 -4.93
CA ILE A 191 -2.74 -12.27 -4.46
C ILE A 191 -4.01 -12.36 -5.30
N THR A 192 -4.94 -13.20 -4.87
CA THR A 192 -6.23 -13.42 -5.53
C THR A 192 -7.41 -12.86 -4.74
N HIS A 193 -7.20 -12.42 -3.50
CA HIS A 193 -8.23 -11.86 -2.63
C HIS A 193 -7.65 -10.73 -1.77
N SER A 194 -8.50 -9.82 -1.31
CA SER A 194 -8.10 -8.70 -0.44
C SER A 194 -7.35 -9.16 0.82
N TRP A 195 -7.72 -10.30 1.43
CA TRP A 195 -7.08 -10.79 2.65
C TRP A 195 -5.62 -11.24 2.45
N HIS A 196 -5.19 -11.55 1.21
CA HIS A 196 -3.78 -11.83 0.89
C HIS A 196 -2.87 -10.62 1.11
N MET A 197 -3.45 -9.43 1.24
CA MET A 197 -2.70 -8.23 1.58
C MET A 197 -2.20 -8.24 3.04
N TYR A 198 -2.83 -9.02 3.93
CA TYR A 198 -2.35 -9.13 5.31
C TYR A 198 -0.95 -9.76 5.42
N PRO A 199 -0.66 -10.96 4.89
CA PRO A 199 0.70 -11.48 4.88
C PRO A 199 1.68 -10.60 4.09
N LEU A 200 1.24 -9.92 3.03
CA LEU A 200 2.07 -8.98 2.32
C LEU A 200 2.42 -7.76 3.20
N GLY A 201 1.45 -7.20 3.91
CA GLY A 201 1.68 -6.12 4.87
C GLY A 201 2.66 -6.50 5.97
N ILE A 202 2.59 -7.75 6.50
CA ILE A 202 3.60 -8.27 7.44
C ILE A 202 4.99 -8.21 6.83
N LEU A 203 5.15 -8.63 5.57
CA LEU A 203 6.45 -8.64 4.89
C LEU A 203 7.00 -7.23 4.68
N PHE A 204 6.14 -6.27 4.33
CA PHE A 204 6.52 -4.85 4.21
C PHE A 204 6.93 -4.27 5.58
N GLY A 205 6.15 -4.54 6.64
CA GLY A 205 6.45 -4.07 7.99
C GLY A 205 7.75 -4.60 8.60
N LEU A 206 8.34 -5.68 8.06
CA LEU A 206 9.67 -6.14 8.49
C LEU A 206 10.80 -5.17 8.14
N GLY A 207 10.55 -4.20 7.25
CA GLY A 207 11.52 -3.22 6.79
C GLY A 207 12.03 -2.32 7.92
N PHE A 208 11.14 -1.80 8.76
CA PHE A 208 11.47 -0.77 9.76
C PHE A 208 12.36 0.35 9.19
N ASP A 209 12.16 0.67 7.91
CA ASP A 209 13.04 1.54 7.14
C ASP A 209 12.61 3.00 7.12
N THR A 210 11.40 3.29 7.62
CA THR A 210 10.87 4.64 7.62
C THR A 210 11.05 5.36 8.95
N ALA A 211 11.30 6.68 8.87
CA ALA A 211 11.43 7.54 10.04
C ALA A 211 10.17 7.51 10.95
N THR A 212 9.00 7.21 10.39
CA THR A 212 7.73 7.14 11.12
C THR A 212 7.63 5.88 11.99
N GLU A 213 8.01 4.73 11.48
CA GLU A 213 8.08 3.47 12.24
C GLU A 213 9.15 3.55 13.33
N ILE A 214 10.35 4.02 12.94
CA ILE A 214 11.44 4.27 13.89
C ILE A 214 11.01 5.23 15.02
N GLY A 215 10.23 6.25 14.64
CA GLY A 215 9.66 7.21 15.60
C GLY A 215 8.78 6.53 16.65
N VAL A 216 7.86 5.66 16.23
CA VAL A 216 6.96 4.93 17.15
C VAL A 216 7.72 3.93 18.00
N LEU A 217 8.69 3.22 17.43
CA LEU A 217 9.57 2.30 18.18
C LEU A 217 10.42 3.07 19.19
N GLY A 218 10.95 4.24 18.79
CA GLY A 218 11.71 5.14 19.67
C GLY A 218 10.88 5.69 20.82
N ILE A 219 9.64 6.10 20.57
CA ILE A 219 8.69 6.50 21.61
C ILE A 219 8.46 5.35 22.59
N SER A 220 8.19 4.14 22.07
CA SER A 220 7.96 2.95 22.89
C SER A 220 9.17 2.62 23.77
N ALA A 221 10.39 2.70 23.23
CA ALA A 221 11.63 2.50 23.97
C ALA A 221 11.86 3.57 25.05
N ALA A 222 11.66 4.86 24.69
CA ALA A 222 11.86 5.97 25.61
C ALA A 222 10.91 5.92 26.80
N GLU A 223 9.65 5.61 26.56
CA GLU A 223 8.65 5.51 27.63
C GLU A 223 8.82 4.24 28.47
N ALA A 224 9.31 3.13 27.89
CA ALA A 224 9.71 1.94 28.64
C ALA A 224 10.87 2.23 29.61
N SER A 225 11.89 2.98 29.17
CA SER A 225 13.03 3.36 30.01
C SER A 225 12.66 4.26 31.18
N LYS A 226 11.53 4.98 31.09
CA LYS A 226 10.96 5.78 32.17
C LYS A 226 10.07 4.96 33.14
N GLY A 227 9.93 3.66 32.90
CA GLY A 227 9.16 2.76 33.77
C GLY A 227 7.67 2.74 33.47
N LEU A 228 7.23 3.22 32.30
CA LEU A 228 5.83 3.09 31.90
C LEU A 228 5.47 1.61 31.69
N SER A 229 4.26 1.20 32.10
CA SER A 229 3.82 -0.17 31.96
C SER A 229 3.73 -0.58 30.49
N LEU A 230 4.01 -1.85 30.17
CA LEU A 230 3.89 -2.38 28.80
C LEU A 230 2.51 -2.11 28.20
N TRP A 231 1.44 -2.23 29.01
CA TRP A 231 0.07 -1.93 28.60
C TRP A 231 -0.11 -0.49 28.12
N SER A 232 0.48 0.47 28.83
CA SER A 232 0.44 1.88 28.44
C SER A 232 1.32 2.18 27.23
N ILE A 233 2.45 1.49 27.08
CA ILE A 233 3.37 1.65 25.94
C ILE A 233 2.70 1.18 24.64
N LEU A 234 1.93 0.09 24.67
CA LEU A 234 1.24 -0.44 23.49
C LEU A 234 0.16 0.48 22.93
N VAL A 235 -0.24 1.52 23.65
CA VAL A 235 -1.12 2.58 23.14
C VAL A 235 -0.50 3.28 21.92
N PHE A 236 0.81 3.53 21.92
CA PHE A 236 1.47 4.27 20.83
C PHE A 236 1.44 3.51 19.49
N PRO A 237 1.87 2.24 19.40
CA PRO A 237 1.74 1.50 18.16
C PRO A 237 0.29 1.20 17.78
N ALA A 238 -0.63 1.09 18.74
CA ALA A 238 -2.06 0.95 18.45
C ALA A 238 -2.64 2.23 17.80
N LEU A 239 -2.26 3.41 18.28
CA LEU A 239 -2.63 4.69 17.66
C LEU A 239 -2.03 4.84 16.27
N PHE A 240 -0.78 4.48 16.09
CA PHE A 240 -0.13 4.43 14.78
C PHE A 240 -0.91 3.52 13.82
N ALA A 241 -1.24 2.29 14.25
CA ALA A 241 -2.03 1.34 13.49
C ALA A 241 -3.42 1.89 13.10
N ALA A 242 -4.08 2.57 14.04
CA ALA A 242 -5.41 3.15 13.81
C ALA A 242 -5.36 4.27 12.76
N GLY A 243 -4.37 5.16 12.85
CA GLY A 243 -4.16 6.22 11.86
C GLY A 243 -3.82 5.67 10.47
N MET A 244 -2.87 4.73 10.40
CA MET A 244 -2.46 4.10 9.15
C MET A 244 -3.61 3.34 8.50
N SER A 245 -4.35 2.52 9.24
CA SER A 245 -5.47 1.75 8.70
C SER A 245 -6.58 2.65 8.12
N LEU A 246 -6.80 3.82 8.71
CA LEU A 246 -7.80 4.76 8.22
C LEU A 246 -7.43 5.30 6.83
N ILE A 247 -6.17 5.69 6.63
CA ILE A 247 -5.71 6.29 5.37
C ILE A 247 -5.55 5.23 4.29
N ASP A 248 -4.86 4.10 4.57
CA ASP A 248 -4.68 3.01 3.60
C ASP A 248 -6.01 2.47 3.08
N THR A 249 -6.99 2.31 3.98
CA THR A 249 -8.33 1.86 3.59
C THR A 249 -9.04 2.91 2.75
N THR A 250 -8.90 4.19 3.09
CA THR A 250 -9.50 5.29 2.34
C THR A 250 -8.89 5.36 0.93
N ASP A 251 -7.57 5.23 0.80
CA ASP A 251 -6.88 5.19 -0.48
C ASP A 251 -7.39 4.04 -1.36
N SER A 252 -7.42 2.83 -0.83
CA SER A 252 -7.96 1.64 -1.51
C SER A 252 -9.41 1.84 -2.01
N ILE A 253 -10.29 2.44 -1.19
CA ILE A 253 -11.70 2.70 -1.54
C ILE A 253 -11.82 3.81 -2.60
N LEU A 254 -10.99 4.86 -2.52
CA LEU A 254 -10.93 5.89 -3.55
C LEU A 254 -10.50 5.32 -4.90
N MET A 255 -9.47 4.46 -4.91
CA MET A 255 -9.01 3.76 -6.11
C MET A 255 -10.10 2.83 -6.67
N LEU A 256 -10.82 2.09 -5.79
CA LEU A 256 -11.96 1.25 -6.19
C LEU A 256 -13.04 2.08 -6.91
N GLY A 257 -13.36 3.27 -6.38
CA GLY A 257 -14.31 4.20 -6.99
C GLY A 257 -13.85 4.73 -8.35
N ALA A 258 -12.61 5.19 -8.43
CA ALA A 258 -11.99 5.73 -9.64
C ALA A 258 -11.95 4.68 -10.77
N TYR A 259 -11.46 3.48 -10.46
CA TYR A 259 -11.40 2.38 -11.43
C TYR A 259 -12.78 1.86 -11.80
N GLY A 260 -13.72 1.79 -10.83
CA GLY A 260 -15.09 1.40 -11.09
C GLY A 260 -15.78 2.28 -12.14
N TRP A 261 -15.56 3.59 -12.08
CA TRP A 261 -16.04 4.52 -13.09
C TRP A 261 -15.33 4.33 -14.44
N ALA A 262 -14.02 4.11 -14.44
CA ALA A 262 -13.22 3.97 -15.66
C ALA A 262 -13.60 2.73 -16.47
N PHE A 263 -14.02 1.64 -15.85
CA PHE A 263 -14.20 0.34 -16.48
C PHE A 263 -15.61 0.05 -17.03
N VAL A 264 -16.53 1.03 -17.04
CA VAL A 264 -17.93 0.83 -17.47
C VAL A 264 -18.09 0.58 -18.98
N LYS A 265 -17.34 1.29 -19.86
CA LYS A 265 -17.42 1.13 -21.32
C LYS A 265 -16.12 0.49 -21.86
N PRO A 266 -16.19 -0.45 -22.85
CA PRO A 266 -14.99 -1.14 -23.36
C PRO A 266 -13.87 -0.18 -23.82
N ILE A 267 -14.17 0.80 -24.68
CA ILE A 267 -13.18 1.77 -25.16
C ILE A 267 -12.62 2.63 -24.01
N ARG A 268 -13.48 3.01 -23.05
CA ARG A 268 -13.10 3.75 -21.88
C ARG A 268 -12.23 2.88 -20.97
N LYS A 269 -12.63 1.61 -20.74
CA LYS A 269 -11.85 0.60 -20.00
C LYS A 269 -10.42 0.49 -20.56
N LEU A 270 -10.28 0.33 -21.88
CA LEU A 270 -8.97 0.23 -22.54
C LEU A 270 -8.13 1.50 -22.36
N TYR A 271 -8.71 2.67 -22.65
CA TYR A 271 -8.01 3.95 -22.58
C TYR A 271 -7.50 4.27 -21.15
N TYR A 272 -8.37 4.18 -20.16
CA TYR A 272 -8.00 4.45 -18.77
C TYR A 272 -7.05 3.39 -18.23
N ASN A 273 -7.23 2.11 -18.59
CA ASN A 273 -6.32 1.05 -18.19
C ASN A 273 -4.90 1.29 -18.72
N ILE A 274 -4.74 1.77 -19.97
CA ILE A 274 -3.42 2.19 -20.49
C ILE A 274 -2.82 3.29 -19.64
N THR A 275 -3.57 4.38 -19.42
CA THR A 275 -3.06 5.56 -18.72
C THR A 275 -2.68 5.23 -17.28
N ILE A 276 -3.56 4.58 -16.55
CA ILE A 276 -3.35 4.25 -15.14
C ILE A 276 -2.22 3.21 -14.99
N THR A 277 -2.24 2.15 -15.83
CA THR A 277 -1.16 1.14 -15.80
C THR A 277 0.20 1.75 -16.09
N LEU A 278 0.28 2.71 -17.04
CA LEU A 278 1.53 3.40 -17.33
C LEU A 278 2.04 4.18 -16.11
N VAL A 279 1.16 4.93 -15.44
CA VAL A 279 1.52 5.69 -14.22
C VAL A 279 1.95 4.73 -13.12
N SER A 280 1.20 3.66 -12.86
CA SER A 280 1.54 2.66 -11.85
C SER A 280 2.88 1.97 -12.13
N VAL A 281 3.20 1.66 -13.40
CA VAL A 281 4.50 1.10 -13.79
C VAL A 281 5.63 2.07 -13.47
N VAL A 282 5.47 3.35 -13.85
CA VAL A 282 6.48 4.40 -13.59
C VAL A 282 6.69 4.57 -12.08
N VAL A 283 5.60 4.68 -11.33
CA VAL A 283 5.64 4.82 -9.86
C VAL A 283 6.33 3.62 -9.22
N ALA A 284 5.90 2.39 -9.53
CA ALA A 284 6.46 1.18 -8.93
C ALA A 284 7.96 1.01 -9.25
N PHE A 285 8.41 1.33 -10.48
CA PHE A 285 9.83 1.32 -10.81
C PHE A 285 10.61 2.44 -10.10
N ALA A 286 10.03 3.64 -9.97
CA ALA A 286 10.68 4.75 -9.30
C ALA A 286 10.84 4.46 -7.79
N VAL A 287 9.76 4.02 -7.12
CA VAL A 287 9.77 3.70 -5.69
C VAL A 287 10.70 2.53 -5.40
N GLY A 288 10.49 1.38 -6.05
CA GLY A 288 11.36 0.22 -5.88
C GLY A 288 12.82 0.49 -6.27
N GLY A 289 13.07 1.38 -7.25
CA GLY A 289 14.41 1.84 -7.61
C GLY A 289 15.08 2.67 -6.51
N ILE A 290 14.33 3.59 -5.88
CA ILE A 290 14.83 4.40 -4.75
C ILE A 290 15.16 3.49 -3.57
N GLU A 291 14.27 2.56 -3.21
CA GLU A 291 14.52 1.57 -2.14
C GLU A 291 15.75 0.70 -2.43
N ALA A 292 15.83 0.12 -3.64
CA ALA A 292 16.98 -0.70 -4.04
C ALA A 292 18.30 0.05 -3.95
N LEU A 293 18.34 1.28 -4.48
CA LEU A 293 19.54 2.12 -4.45
C LEU A 293 19.88 2.56 -3.03
N GLY A 294 18.88 2.86 -2.19
CA GLY A 294 19.06 3.16 -0.77
C GLY A 294 19.70 1.99 -0.03
N LEU A 295 19.15 0.78 -0.22
CA LEU A 295 19.69 -0.45 0.38
C LEU A 295 21.14 -0.72 -0.07
N VAL A 296 21.44 -0.55 -1.37
CA VAL A 296 22.80 -0.71 -1.90
C VAL A 296 23.74 0.32 -1.29
N ALA A 297 23.32 1.59 -1.19
CA ALA A 297 24.11 2.65 -0.60
C ALA A 297 24.49 2.33 0.87
N GLU A 298 23.49 1.86 1.63
CA GLU A 298 23.68 1.51 3.05
C GLU A 298 24.59 0.30 3.21
N GLN A 299 24.35 -0.80 2.49
CA GLN A 299 25.12 -2.04 2.62
C GLN A 299 26.57 -1.91 2.15
N PHE A 300 26.85 -1.08 1.16
CA PHE A 300 28.19 -0.87 0.61
C PHE A 300 28.84 0.43 1.10
N HIS A 301 28.18 1.16 2.04
CA HIS A 301 28.66 2.44 2.58
C HIS A 301 29.04 3.44 1.50
N LEU A 302 28.22 3.55 0.45
CA LEU A 302 28.49 4.38 -0.71
C LEU A 302 28.23 5.85 -0.38
N THR A 303 29.17 6.72 -0.76
CA THR A 303 29.12 8.17 -0.49
C THR A 303 29.25 8.98 -1.76
N GLY A 304 28.81 10.25 -1.74
CA GLY A 304 28.89 11.19 -2.84
C GLY A 304 27.53 11.75 -3.27
N ARG A 305 27.55 12.79 -4.06
CA ARG A 305 26.36 13.59 -4.41
C ARG A 305 25.16 12.77 -4.91
N PHE A 306 25.40 11.72 -5.68
CA PHE A 306 24.35 10.83 -6.17
C PHE A 306 23.73 10.03 -5.02
N TRP A 307 24.55 9.42 -4.18
CA TRP A 307 24.08 8.60 -3.04
C TRP A 307 23.43 9.45 -1.97
N ASP A 308 23.93 10.67 -1.74
CA ASP A 308 23.30 11.65 -0.84
C ASP A 308 21.92 12.07 -1.36
N PHE A 309 21.74 12.16 -2.68
CA PHE A 309 20.43 12.43 -3.29
C PHE A 309 19.47 11.25 -3.13
N VAL A 310 19.93 10.02 -3.36
CA VAL A 310 19.15 8.80 -3.15
C VAL A 310 18.74 8.67 -1.67
N GLY A 311 19.67 8.90 -0.75
CA GLY A 311 19.38 8.90 0.69
C GLY A 311 18.29 9.90 1.06
N ARG A 312 18.38 11.15 0.56
CA ARG A 312 17.34 12.17 0.81
C ARG A 312 15.98 11.78 0.25
N LEU A 313 15.90 11.09 -0.88
CA LEU A 313 14.63 10.58 -1.40
C LEU A 313 14.07 9.48 -0.50
N ASN A 314 14.93 8.58 -0.04
CA ASN A 314 14.56 7.49 0.85
C ASN A 314 14.11 8.02 2.23
N ASP A 315 14.82 8.99 2.80
CA ASP A 315 14.45 9.65 4.06
C ASP A 315 13.13 10.45 3.97
N ASN A 316 12.66 10.77 2.75
CA ASN A 316 11.47 11.58 2.50
C ASN A 316 10.35 10.82 1.77
N PHE A 317 10.22 9.52 2.00
CA PHE A 317 9.18 8.68 1.37
C PHE A 317 7.76 9.23 1.52
N GLY A 318 7.41 9.78 2.68
CA GLY A 318 6.11 10.41 2.88
C GLY A 318 5.89 11.63 1.97
N THR A 319 6.92 12.46 1.75
CA THR A 319 6.80 13.59 0.78
C THR A 319 6.67 13.05 -0.64
N LEU A 320 7.40 11.99 -0.98
CA LEU A 320 7.30 11.31 -2.27
C LEU A 320 5.89 10.71 -2.45
N GLY A 321 5.31 10.13 -1.40
CA GLY A 321 3.93 9.62 -1.39
C GLY A 321 2.90 10.69 -1.73
N TYR A 322 2.95 11.87 -1.10
CA TYR A 322 2.06 12.98 -1.47
C TYR A 322 2.22 13.40 -2.94
N PHE A 323 3.46 13.40 -3.44
CA PHE A 323 3.70 13.68 -4.85
C PHE A 323 3.07 12.62 -5.76
N ILE A 324 3.13 11.35 -5.39
CA ILE A 324 2.53 10.22 -6.12
C ILE A 324 1.01 10.32 -6.13
N VAL A 325 0.36 10.61 -4.98
CA VAL A 325 -1.08 10.87 -4.92
C VAL A 325 -1.47 12.00 -5.86
N GLY A 326 -0.72 13.11 -5.82
CA GLY A 326 -0.91 14.23 -6.74
C GLY A 326 -0.75 13.83 -8.20
N LEU A 327 0.25 13.00 -8.52
CA LEU A 327 0.50 12.48 -9.87
C LEU A 327 -0.67 11.63 -10.37
N PHE A 328 -1.21 10.72 -9.55
CA PHE A 328 -2.39 9.91 -9.89
C PHE A 328 -3.61 10.81 -10.13
N ALA A 329 -3.90 11.73 -9.22
CA ALA A 329 -5.04 12.65 -9.34
C ALA A 329 -4.95 13.52 -10.61
N VAL A 330 -3.80 14.11 -10.87
CA VAL A 330 -3.55 14.95 -12.06
C VAL A 330 -3.62 14.11 -13.34
N SER A 331 -3.01 12.92 -13.35
CA SER A 331 -3.07 12.00 -14.48
C SER A 331 -4.50 11.59 -14.80
N TRP A 332 -5.33 11.38 -13.78
CA TRP A 332 -6.74 11.04 -13.94
C TRP A 332 -7.53 12.20 -14.53
N VAL A 333 -7.35 13.42 -14.01
CA VAL A 333 -8.00 14.63 -14.55
C VAL A 333 -7.60 14.90 -16.01
N ILE A 334 -6.29 14.83 -16.31
CA ILE A 334 -5.78 14.99 -17.66
C ILE A 334 -6.33 13.91 -18.59
N SER A 335 -6.40 12.67 -18.13
CA SER A 335 -6.94 11.55 -18.89
C SER A 335 -8.41 11.76 -19.25
N ILE A 336 -9.23 12.24 -18.30
CA ILE A 336 -10.63 12.63 -18.56
C ILE A 336 -10.71 13.75 -19.61
N ALA A 337 -9.89 14.77 -19.46
CA ALA A 337 -9.88 15.91 -20.40
C ALA A 337 -9.54 15.46 -21.82
N ILE A 338 -8.48 14.65 -21.99
CA ILE A 338 -8.07 14.12 -23.30
C ILE A 338 -9.13 13.18 -23.87
N TYR A 339 -9.72 12.31 -23.05
CA TYR A 339 -10.79 11.38 -23.45
C TYR A 339 -11.99 12.13 -24.03
N LYS A 340 -12.45 13.18 -23.32
CA LYS A 340 -13.55 14.04 -23.77
C LYS A 340 -13.18 14.86 -25.02
N TRP A 341 -11.97 15.44 -25.03
CA TRP A 341 -11.50 16.26 -26.16
C TRP A 341 -11.40 15.44 -27.45
N ARG A 342 -10.85 14.23 -27.38
CA ARG A 342 -10.72 13.32 -28.52
C ARG A 342 -12.04 12.63 -28.88
N LYS A 343 -13.14 12.90 -28.16
CA LYS A 343 -14.49 12.34 -28.40
C LYS A 343 -14.48 10.81 -28.50
N LEU A 344 -13.69 10.13 -27.70
CA LEU A 344 -13.53 8.68 -27.73
C LEU A 344 -14.84 7.93 -27.41
N ASP A 345 -15.81 8.58 -26.75
CA ASP A 345 -17.17 8.04 -26.53
C ASP A 345 -17.97 7.75 -27.82
N ARG A 346 -17.55 8.33 -28.96
CA ARG A 346 -18.22 8.17 -30.26
C ARG A 346 -17.82 6.91 -31.01
N PHE A 347 -16.75 6.25 -30.58
CA PHE A 347 -16.39 4.96 -31.16
C PHE A 347 -17.37 3.89 -30.64
N GLU A 348 -18.27 3.43 -31.51
CA GLU A 348 -19.09 2.24 -31.26
C GLU A 348 -18.17 1.03 -31.34
N VAL A 349 -18.05 0.31 -30.24
CA VAL A 349 -17.32 -0.94 -30.17
C VAL A 349 -18.32 -2.06 -30.42
N ASN A 350 -18.18 -2.75 -31.55
CA ASN A 350 -18.92 -3.99 -31.80
C ASN A 350 -18.41 -5.03 -30.77
N VAL A 351 -19.30 -5.41 -29.86
CA VAL A 351 -19.06 -6.42 -28.81
C VAL A 351 -19.42 -7.80 -29.38
#